data_b0b415cbd1d67c969a487d659e9f43ed
#
_entry.id   b0b415cbd1d67c969a487d659e9f43ed
#
_cell.length_a   1.000
_cell.length_b   1.000
_cell.length_c   1.000
_cell.angle_alpha   90.00
_cell.angle_beta   90.00
_cell.angle_gamma   90.00
#
_symmetry.space_group_name_H-M   'P 1'
#
loop_
_entity.id
_entity.type
_entity.pdbx_description
1 polymer ?
#
loop_
_entity_poly.entity_id
_entity_poly.type
_entity_poly.pdbx_seq_one_letter_code
_entity_poly.pdbx_strand_id
1 'polypeptide(L)'
;MVFDFTISNQGTYSVISLSGNLIEKGQALSLLEKVDELAKDNCNKLAIDLEKLIYMNSSGLNTLIQLLTKARVAGGEAVLYNMNKKINELILITKLHTLFKIADTELEALNLLGV
;
A
#
# COMPACT_ATOMS: atom_id res chain seq x y z
N MET A 1 -11.87 -4.95 14.09
CA MET A 1 -12.42 -5.04 12.72
C MET A 1 -11.57 -5.98 11.87
N VAL A 2 -12.24 -6.73 11.03
CA VAL A 2 -11.57 -7.62 10.10
C VAL A 2 -10.88 -6.79 9.02
N PHE A 3 -9.69 -7.22 8.61
CA PHE A 3 -8.99 -6.60 7.49
C PHE A 3 -9.75 -6.81 6.19
N ASP A 4 -9.82 -5.77 5.38
CA ASP A 4 -10.37 -5.84 4.03
C ASP A 4 -9.62 -4.87 3.13
N PHE A 5 -9.82 -4.99 1.82
CA PHE A 5 -9.20 -4.10 0.87
C PHE A 5 -10.06 -3.95 -0.38
N THR A 6 -9.85 -2.86 -1.09
CA THR A 6 -10.43 -2.63 -2.42
C THR A 6 -9.32 -2.21 -3.37
N ILE A 7 -9.46 -2.58 -4.64
CA ILE A 7 -8.52 -2.18 -5.68
C ILE A 7 -9.31 -1.51 -6.80
N SER A 8 -8.90 -0.28 -7.14
CA SER A 8 -9.44 0.46 -8.29
C SER A 8 -8.34 0.56 -9.34
N ASN A 9 -8.45 -0.25 -10.39
CA ASN A 9 -7.48 -0.27 -11.49
C ASN A 9 -7.78 0.89 -12.45
N GLN A 10 -6.81 1.78 -12.64
CA GLN A 10 -6.93 2.96 -13.51
C GLN A 10 -6.05 2.83 -14.76
N GLY A 11 -5.63 1.64 -15.11
CA GLY A 11 -4.78 1.37 -16.27
C GLY A 11 -3.31 1.33 -15.92
N THR A 12 -2.66 2.49 -15.84
CA THR A 12 -1.22 2.58 -15.51
C THR A 12 -0.94 2.55 -14.02
N TYR A 13 -1.95 2.83 -13.20
CA TYR A 13 -1.83 2.78 -11.74
C TYR A 13 -3.09 2.19 -11.12
N SER A 14 -2.99 1.81 -9.86
CA SER A 14 -4.13 1.34 -9.08
C SER A 14 -4.19 2.05 -7.74
N VAL A 15 -5.39 2.30 -7.25
CA VAL A 15 -5.62 2.78 -5.89
C VAL A 15 -6.03 1.58 -5.04
N ILE A 16 -5.26 1.30 -4.00
CA ILE A 16 -5.51 0.20 -3.08
C ILE A 16 -5.88 0.78 -1.74
N SER A 17 -7.13 0.56 -1.29
CA SER A 17 -7.60 1.01 0.02
C SER A 17 -7.60 -0.16 0.99
N LEU A 18 -6.90 0.00 2.11
CA LEU A 18 -6.83 -1.01 3.17
C LEU A 18 -7.69 -0.55 4.35
N SER A 19 -8.37 -1.49 4.99
CA SER A 19 -9.22 -1.21 6.14
C SER A 19 -9.11 -2.27 7.23
N GLY A 20 -9.45 -1.89 8.47
CA GLY A 20 -9.47 -2.81 9.60
C GLY A 20 -8.10 -3.04 10.22
N ASN A 21 -7.89 -4.24 10.74
CA ASN A 21 -6.65 -4.61 11.44
C ASN A 21 -5.85 -5.61 10.60
N LEU A 22 -4.69 -5.19 10.14
CA LEU A 22 -3.78 -6.06 9.38
C LEU A 22 -2.73 -6.65 10.32
N ILE A 23 -3.03 -7.80 10.87
CA ILE A 23 -2.25 -8.41 11.95
C ILE A 23 -1.81 -9.84 11.67
N GLU A 24 -2.32 -10.48 10.61
CA GLU A 24 -1.96 -11.84 10.24
C GLU A 24 -1.55 -11.92 8.79
N LYS A 25 -0.50 -12.69 8.52
CA LYS A 25 0.05 -12.86 7.16
C LYS A 25 -0.99 -13.38 6.17
N GLY A 26 -1.84 -14.32 6.60
CA GLY A 26 -2.84 -14.92 5.72
C GLY A 26 -3.93 -13.95 5.24
N GLN A 27 -4.16 -12.86 5.98
CA GLN A 27 -5.19 -11.88 5.61
C GLN A 27 -4.90 -11.18 4.28
N ALA A 28 -3.64 -11.09 3.90
CA ALA A 28 -3.21 -10.32 2.73
C ALA A 28 -2.90 -11.18 1.50
N LEU A 29 -3.08 -12.50 1.55
CA LEU A 29 -2.74 -13.38 0.43
C LEU A 29 -3.48 -13.00 -0.85
N SER A 30 -4.78 -12.76 -0.76
CA SER A 30 -5.59 -12.37 -1.91
C SER A 30 -5.14 -11.02 -2.50
N LEU A 31 -4.80 -10.06 -1.64
CA LEU A 31 -4.28 -8.76 -2.05
C LEU A 31 -2.96 -8.92 -2.83
N LEU A 32 -2.04 -9.71 -2.30
CA LEU A 32 -0.73 -9.92 -2.93
C LEU A 32 -0.86 -10.61 -4.27
N GLU A 33 -1.78 -11.59 -4.40
CA GLU A 33 -2.06 -12.26 -5.66
C GLU A 33 -2.61 -11.29 -6.70
N LYS A 34 -3.53 -10.40 -6.30
CA LYS A 34 -4.11 -9.41 -7.21
C LYS A 34 -3.08 -8.39 -7.66
N VAL A 35 -2.15 -8.01 -6.79
CA VAL A 35 -1.06 -7.10 -7.16
C VAL A 35 -0.11 -7.76 -8.16
N ASP A 36 0.17 -9.06 -8.02
CA ASP A 36 0.94 -9.79 -9.01
C ASP A 36 0.26 -9.80 -10.38
N GLU A 37 -1.07 -9.96 -10.41
CA GLU A 37 -1.84 -9.90 -11.65
C GLU A 37 -1.77 -8.52 -12.30
N LEU A 38 -1.89 -7.46 -11.49
CA LEU A 38 -1.77 -6.09 -11.97
C LEU A 38 -0.40 -5.82 -12.59
N ALA A 39 0.65 -6.32 -11.97
CA ALA A 39 2.02 -6.17 -12.47
C ALA A 39 2.21 -6.84 -13.82
N LYS A 40 1.57 -8.00 -14.05
CA LYS A 40 1.61 -8.69 -15.35
C LYS A 40 0.93 -7.87 -16.45
N ASP A 41 -0.05 -7.03 -16.08
CA ASP A 41 -0.76 -6.15 -17.00
C ASP A 41 -0.12 -4.76 -17.11
N ASN A 42 1.12 -4.60 -16.64
CA ASN A 42 1.87 -3.35 -16.60
C ASN A 42 1.26 -2.27 -15.69
N CYS A 43 0.38 -2.67 -14.78
CA CYS A 43 -0.17 -1.79 -13.75
C CYS A 43 0.71 -1.91 -12.49
N ASN A 44 1.83 -1.20 -12.51
CA ASN A 44 2.89 -1.36 -11.51
C ASN A 44 3.06 -0.15 -10.60
N LYS A 45 2.17 0.83 -10.68
CA LYS A 45 2.17 2.00 -9.81
C LYS A 45 1.02 1.89 -8.84
N LEU A 46 1.32 1.87 -7.55
CA LEU A 46 0.34 1.63 -6.50
C LEU A 46 0.20 2.85 -5.59
N ALA A 47 -1.01 3.39 -5.50
CA ALA A 47 -1.37 4.40 -4.52
C ALA A 47 -2.11 3.69 -3.40
N ILE A 48 -1.50 3.58 -2.22
CA ILE A 48 -2.03 2.81 -1.10
C ILE A 48 -2.66 3.75 -0.09
N ASP A 49 -3.99 3.70 -0.01
CA ASP A 49 -4.80 4.52 0.89
C ASP A 49 -4.92 3.82 2.24
N LEU A 50 -4.42 4.45 3.29
CA LEU A 50 -4.41 3.92 4.64
C LEU A 50 -5.41 4.62 5.57
N GLU A 51 -6.31 5.43 5.05
CA GLU A 51 -7.27 6.19 5.86
C GLU A 51 -8.10 5.29 6.78
N LYS A 52 -8.54 4.15 6.26
CA LYS A 52 -9.42 3.22 6.99
C LYS A 52 -8.67 2.10 7.70
N LEU A 53 -7.36 2.07 7.61
CA LEU A 53 -6.56 1.08 8.33
C LEU A 53 -6.48 1.49 9.80
N ILE A 54 -6.96 0.63 10.69
CA ILE A 54 -7.04 0.93 12.12
C ILE A 54 -5.72 0.62 12.81
N TYR A 55 -5.15 -0.54 12.53
CA TYR A 55 -3.92 -1.00 13.16
C TYR A 55 -3.22 -2.04 12.28
N MET A 56 -1.91 -2.11 12.43
CA MET A 56 -1.10 -3.19 11.88
C MET A 56 0.05 -3.51 12.83
N ASN A 57 0.49 -4.76 12.81
CA ASN A 57 1.67 -5.21 13.54
C ASN A 57 2.81 -5.46 12.55
N SER A 58 3.86 -6.15 12.97
CA SER A 58 5.01 -6.45 12.10
C SER A 58 4.63 -7.27 10.86
N SER A 59 3.63 -8.16 10.97
CA SER A 59 3.12 -8.89 9.81
C SER A 59 2.46 -7.96 8.80
N GLY A 60 1.69 -6.98 9.29
CA GLY A 60 1.08 -5.97 8.43
C GLY A 60 2.12 -5.07 7.76
N LEU A 61 3.12 -4.64 8.52
CA LEU A 61 4.24 -3.86 7.98
C LEU A 61 4.96 -4.63 6.87
N ASN A 62 5.19 -5.92 7.09
CA ASN A 62 5.81 -6.77 6.09
C ASN A 62 4.96 -6.87 4.82
N THR A 63 3.64 -6.90 4.95
CA THR A 63 2.73 -6.88 3.79
C THR A 63 2.93 -5.61 2.97
N LEU A 64 3.03 -4.44 3.61
CA LEU A 64 3.30 -3.19 2.90
C LEU A 64 4.64 -3.24 2.16
N ILE A 65 5.67 -3.80 2.79
CA ILE A 65 6.98 -3.97 2.16
C ILE A 65 6.88 -4.88 0.94
N GLN A 66 6.10 -5.94 1.01
CA GLN A 66 5.89 -6.84 -0.13
C GLN A 66 5.18 -6.14 -1.29
N LEU A 67 4.19 -5.29 -0.99
CA LEU A 67 3.52 -4.49 -2.03
C LEU A 67 4.51 -3.58 -2.74
N LEU A 68 5.35 -2.89 -1.97
CA LEU A 68 6.39 -2.02 -2.53
C LEU A 68 7.37 -2.81 -3.40
N THR A 69 7.84 -3.95 -2.90
CA THR A 69 8.79 -4.80 -3.61
C THR A 69 8.20 -5.28 -4.94
N LYS A 70 6.96 -5.74 -4.94
CA LYS A 70 6.28 -6.19 -6.16
C LYS A 70 6.15 -5.07 -7.18
N ALA A 71 5.80 -3.86 -6.74
CA ALA A 71 5.71 -2.71 -7.63
C ALA A 71 7.07 -2.37 -8.24
N ARG A 72 8.13 -2.32 -7.43
CA ARG A 72 9.47 -1.98 -7.88
C ARG A 72 10.09 -3.02 -8.81
N VAL A 73 9.89 -4.30 -8.50
CA VAL A 73 10.36 -5.41 -9.36
C VAL A 73 9.71 -5.32 -10.75
N ALA A 74 8.45 -4.89 -10.81
CA ALA A 74 7.73 -4.70 -12.06
C ALA A 74 8.05 -3.37 -12.76
N GLY A 75 9.00 -2.58 -12.24
CA GLY A 75 9.41 -1.32 -12.84
C GLY A 75 8.61 -0.10 -12.39
N GLY A 76 7.81 -0.24 -11.35
CA GLY A 76 6.95 0.83 -10.83
C GLY A 76 7.35 1.33 -9.45
N GLU A 77 6.36 1.77 -8.70
CA GLU A 77 6.54 2.34 -7.37
C GLU A 77 5.25 2.21 -6.55
N ALA A 78 5.38 2.34 -5.23
CA ALA A 78 4.23 2.39 -4.33
C ALA A 78 4.35 3.61 -3.43
N VAL A 79 3.23 4.31 -3.24
CA VAL A 79 3.15 5.49 -2.36
C VAL A 79 2.08 5.24 -1.31
N LEU A 80 2.38 5.54 -0.05
CA LEU A 80 1.42 5.48 1.05
C LEU A 80 0.82 6.86 1.26
N TYR A 81 -0.48 6.95 1.49
CA TYR A 81 -1.13 8.22 1.76
C TYR A 81 -2.34 8.08 2.68
N ASN A 82 -2.83 9.20 3.18
CA ASN A 82 -3.96 9.26 4.12
C ASN A 82 -3.72 8.46 5.41
N MET A 83 -2.49 8.45 5.92
CA MET A 83 -2.21 7.75 7.16
C MET A 83 -2.83 8.50 8.35
N ASN A 84 -3.55 7.78 9.22
CA ASN A 84 -3.96 8.35 10.49
C ASN A 84 -2.73 8.48 11.41
N LYS A 85 -2.90 9.18 12.53
CA LYS A 85 -1.80 9.45 13.45
C LYS A 85 -1.10 8.17 13.93
N LYS A 86 -1.88 7.16 14.28
CA LYS A 86 -1.35 5.90 14.81
C LYS A 86 -0.51 5.14 13.78
N ILE A 87 -1.01 5.04 12.56
CA ILE A 87 -0.28 4.38 11.46
C ILE A 87 0.97 5.18 11.12
N ASN A 88 0.87 6.50 11.07
CA ASN A 88 2.04 7.35 10.80
C ASN A 88 3.13 7.15 11.85
N GLU A 89 2.77 7.06 13.13
CA GLU A 89 3.72 6.79 14.20
C GLU A 89 4.42 5.44 14.02
N LEU A 90 3.67 4.40 13.63
CA LEU A 90 4.24 3.08 13.36
C LEU A 90 5.24 3.12 12.21
N ILE A 91 4.91 3.82 11.13
CA ILE A 91 5.78 3.98 9.98
C ILE A 91 7.08 4.72 10.39
N LEU A 92 6.98 5.76 11.19
CA LEU A 92 8.15 6.51 11.66
C LEU A 92 9.04 5.68 12.60
N ILE A 93 8.43 4.99 13.57
CA ILE A 93 9.17 4.16 14.54
C ILE A 93 9.93 3.05 13.86
N THR A 94 9.34 2.42 12.86
CA THR A 94 9.96 1.32 12.11
C THR A 94 10.88 1.81 11.01
N LYS A 95 10.96 3.12 10.79
CA LYS A 95 11.75 3.77 9.74
C LYS A 95 11.34 3.37 8.32
N LEU A 96 10.13 2.87 8.14
CA LEU A 96 9.60 2.54 6.81
C LEU A 96 9.43 3.78 5.93
N HIS A 97 9.36 4.97 6.53
CA HIS A 97 9.33 6.23 5.78
C HIS A 97 10.61 6.44 4.93
N THR A 98 11.67 5.70 5.22
CA THR A 98 12.90 5.74 4.39
C THR A 98 12.80 4.85 3.15
N LEU A 99 11.89 3.88 3.16
CA LEU A 99 11.67 2.96 2.03
C LEU A 99 10.55 3.43 1.13
N PHE A 100 9.45 3.92 1.71
CA PHE A 100 8.27 4.35 0.97
C PHE A 100 8.29 5.83 0.65
N LYS A 101 7.70 6.19 -0.48
CA LYS A 101 7.26 7.56 -0.70
C LYS A 101 5.95 7.74 0.05
N ILE A 102 5.80 8.86 0.73
CA ILE A 102 4.64 9.15 1.57
C ILE A 102 4.02 10.47 1.14
N ALA A 103 2.70 10.50 1.04
CA ALA A 103 1.94 11.70 0.69
C ALA A 103 0.81 11.91 1.71
N ASP A 104 0.29 13.13 1.79
CA ASP A 104 -0.83 13.43 2.68
C ASP A 104 -2.17 13.17 1.99
N THR A 105 -2.23 13.33 0.68
CA THR A 105 -3.46 13.21 -0.11
C THR A 105 -3.26 12.31 -1.32
N GLU A 106 -4.40 11.86 -1.90
CA GLU A 106 -4.38 11.09 -3.13
C GLU A 106 -3.71 11.85 -4.28
N LEU A 107 -4.01 13.14 -4.42
CA LEU A 107 -3.42 13.96 -5.48
C LEU A 107 -1.90 13.99 -5.38
N GLU A 108 -1.36 14.20 -4.19
CA GLU A 108 0.09 14.18 -3.96
C GLU A 108 0.67 12.80 -4.26
N ALA A 109 -0.03 11.73 -3.86
CA ALA A 109 0.40 10.36 -4.13
C ALA A 109 0.50 10.11 -5.63
N LEU A 110 -0.49 10.52 -6.40
CA LEU A 110 -0.49 10.37 -7.86
C LEU A 110 0.62 11.18 -8.50
N ASN A 111 0.89 12.38 -7.99
CA ASN A 111 2.01 13.21 -8.47
C ASN A 111 3.34 12.51 -8.23
N LEU A 112 3.53 11.90 -7.06
CA LEU A 112 4.75 11.15 -6.76
C LEU A 112 4.92 9.90 -7.63
N LEU A 113 3.81 9.31 -8.07
CA LEU A 113 3.84 8.17 -8.99
C LEU A 113 4.08 8.60 -10.45
N GLY A 114 3.93 9.88 -10.76
CA GLY A 114 4.11 10.38 -12.11
C GLY A 114 2.90 10.11 -13.02
N VAL A 115 1.72 10.08 -12.45
CA VAL A 115 0.47 9.82 -13.21
C VAL A 115 -0.52 10.97 -13.07
#